data_054752481fa514828d52f06e2fe697c8
#
_entry.id   054752481fa514828d52f06e2fe697c8
#
_cell.length_a   1.000
_cell.length_b   1.000
_cell.length_c   1.000
_cell.angle_alpha   90.00
_cell.angle_beta   90.00
_cell.angle_gamma   90.00
#
_symmetry.space_group_name_H-M   'P 1'
#
loop_
_entity.id
_entity.type
_entity.pdbx_description
1 polymer ?
#
loop_
_entity_poly.entity_id
_entity_poly.type
_entity_poly.pdbx_seq_one_letter_code
_entity_poly.pdbx_strand_id
1 'polypeptide(L)'
;SGMDPRARIEFKELLKELCAEGKTIVVSSHILSELAQMCTDIGIIDAGKIVLSGNMGEILKKVNDSNPIRIQVVENVWEAVKFLRTEPEVQTITVEGNDIVVGFHGGKDAEAMLLAKLVAHNIGICGFWREPGDLESIFMQITDHDMEKVVMTSEE
;
A
#
# COMPACT_ATOMS: atom_id res chain seq x y z
N SER A 1 7.40 -2.73 24.18
CA SER A 1 8.54 -3.21 23.39
C SER A 1 9.42 -4.06 24.30
N GLY A 2 9.74 -5.31 23.90
CA GLY A 2 10.55 -6.23 24.71
C GLY A 2 9.97 -7.63 24.88
N MET A 3 8.81 -7.91 24.33
CA MET A 3 8.30 -9.28 24.25
C MET A 3 9.05 -10.07 23.19
N ASP A 4 9.39 -11.32 23.49
CA ASP A 4 9.93 -12.23 22.51
C ASP A 4 8.86 -12.57 21.44
N PRO A 5 9.25 -13.12 20.28
CA PRO A 5 8.29 -13.43 19.20
C PRO A 5 7.15 -14.38 19.62
N ARG A 6 7.39 -15.33 20.53
CA ARG A 6 6.38 -16.27 21.02
C ARG A 6 5.36 -15.58 21.93
N ALA A 7 5.83 -14.81 22.90
CA ALA A 7 4.99 -14.02 23.79
C ALA A 7 4.10 -13.05 22.99
N ARG A 8 4.60 -12.53 21.84
CA ARG A 8 3.85 -11.66 20.94
C ARG A 8 2.70 -12.37 20.25
N ILE A 9 2.91 -13.62 19.82
CA ILE A 9 1.87 -14.47 19.21
C ILE A 9 0.80 -14.78 20.26
N GLU A 10 1.19 -15.26 21.43
CA GLU A 10 0.28 -15.58 22.53
C GLU A 10 -0.55 -14.37 22.96
N PHE A 11 0.06 -13.19 23.03
CA PHE A 11 -0.66 -11.95 23.34
C PHE A 11 -1.71 -11.60 22.28
N LYS A 12 -1.39 -11.77 20.98
CA LYS A 12 -2.37 -11.56 19.90
C LYS A 12 -3.56 -12.50 19.97
N GLU A 13 -3.30 -13.77 20.27
CA GLU A 13 -4.37 -14.75 20.42
C GLU A 13 -5.27 -14.42 21.63
N LEU A 14 -4.70 -14.04 22.76
CA LEU A 14 -5.45 -13.59 23.92
C LEU A 14 -6.36 -12.38 23.59
N LEU A 15 -5.84 -11.39 22.86
CA LEU A 15 -6.64 -10.25 22.44
C LEU A 15 -7.82 -10.65 21.55
N LYS A 16 -7.61 -11.60 20.62
CA LYS A 16 -8.69 -12.13 19.77
C LYS A 16 -9.76 -12.85 20.58
N GLU A 17 -9.35 -13.66 21.56
CA GLU A 17 -10.29 -14.35 22.46
C GLU A 17 -11.13 -13.34 23.23
N LEU A 18 -10.53 -12.32 23.81
CA LEU A 18 -11.26 -11.26 24.52
C LEU A 18 -12.23 -10.49 23.62
N CYS A 19 -11.85 -10.24 22.36
CA CYS A 19 -12.75 -9.64 21.38
C CYS A 19 -13.93 -10.57 21.04
N ALA A 20 -13.68 -11.87 20.93
CA ALA A 20 -14.73 -12.87 20.70
C ALA A 20 -15.73 -12.96 21.86
N GLU A 21 -15.30 -12.65 23.08
CA GLU A 21 -16.15 -12.50 24.27
C GLU A 21 -16.95 -11.17 24.30
N GLY A 22 -16.83 -10.34 23.26
CA GLY A 22 -17.52 -9.05 23.15
C GLY A 22 -16.81 -7.88 23.83
N LYS A 23 -15.51 -8.03 24.17
CA LYS A 23 -14.72 -6.92 24.70
C LYS A 23 -14.25 -5.99 23.60
N THR A 24 -14.33 -4.69 23.85
CA THR A 24 -13.69 -3.67 23.00
C THR A 24 -12.32 -3.36 23.57
N ILE A 25 -11.28 -3.48 22.73
CA ILE A 25 -9.89 -3.27 23.13
C ILE A 25 -9.32 -2.10 22.33
N VAL A 26 -8.75 -1.14 23.02
CA VAL A 26 -8.03 -0.02 22.42
C VAL A 26 -6.53 -0.22 22.63
N VAL A 27 -5.77 -0.22 21.54
CA VAL A 27 -4.32 -0.37 21.54
C VAL A 27 -3.70 0.87 20.91
N SER A 28 -2.64 1.38 21.52
CA SER A 28 -1.82 2.44 20.94
C SER A 28 -0.40 1.90 20.70
N SER A 29 0.11 2.08 19.50
CA SER A 29 1.47 1.68 19.11
C SER A 29 2.00 2.62 18.04
N HIS A 30 3.32 2.75 17.97
CA HIS A 30 4.03 3.39 16.86
C HIS A 30 4.49 2.35 15.82
N ILE A 31 4.25 1.06 16.06
CA ILE A 31 4.58 -0.03 15.12
C ILE A 31 3.32 -0.34 14.32
N LEU A 32 3.19 0.30 13.16
CA LEU A 32 1.98 0.27 12.34
C LEU A 32 1.69 -1.14 11.78
N SER A 33 2.73 -1.89 11.43
CA SER A 33 2.61 -3.28 10.97
C SER A 33 2.04 -4.24 12.03
N GLU A 34 2.27 -3.99 13.31
CA GLU A 34 1.63 -4.76 14.40
C GLU A 34 0.15 -4.42 14.53
N LEU A 35 -0.21 -3.14 14.44
CA LEU A 35 -1.61 -2.70 14.47
C LEU A 35 -2.41 -3.29 13.30
N ALA A 36 -1.83 -3.29 12.09
CA ALA A 36 -2.46 -3.86 10.90
C ALA A 36 -2.83 -5.34 11.07
N GLN A 37 -2.10 -6.09 11.88
CA GLN A 37 -2.34 -7.52 12.12
C GLN A 37 -3.30 -7.83 13.29
N MET A 38 -3.60 -6.85 14.14
CA MET A 38 -4.37 -7.06 15.37
C MET A 38 -5.70 -6.32 15.39
N CYS A 39 -5.74 -5.12 14.79
CA CYS A 39 -6.87 -4.22 14.90
C CYS A 39 -7.86 -4.40 13.75
N THR A 40 -9.15 -4.31 14.05
CA THR A 40 -10.23 -4.25 13.05
C THR A 40 -10.42 -2.84 12.52
N ASP A 41 -10.18 -1.86 13.37
CA ASP A 41 -10.34 -0.44 13.09
C ASP A 41 -9.10 0.33 13.54
N ILE A 42 -8.82 1.43 12.87
CA ILE A 42 -7.68 2.29 13.17
C ILE A 42 -8.08 3.75 13.25
N GLY A 43 -7.39 4.50 14.13
CA GLY A 43 -7.39 5.95 14.15
C GLY A 43 -5.94 6.46 14.11
N ILE A 44 -5.62 7.31 13.15
CA ILE A 44 -4.33 8.01 13.07
C ILE A 44 -4.52 9.40 13.63
N ILE A 45 -3.67 9.75 14.61
CA ILE A 45 -3.69 11.07 15.26
C ILE A 45 -2.39 11.77 14.89
N ASP A 46 -2.50 12.96 14.34
CA ASP A 46 -1.39 13.86 14.08
C ASP A 46 -1.70 15.27 14.61
N ALA A 47 -0.73 15.92 15.23
CA ALA A 47 -0.87 17.23 15.85
C ALA A 47 -2.14 17.40 16.71
N GLY A 48 -2.55 16.33 17.44
CA GLY A 48 -3.75 16.32 18.31
C GLY A 48 -5.08 16.20 17.57
N LYS A 49 -5.10 15.92 16.26
CA LYS A 49 -6.29 15.70 15.45
C LYS A 49 -6.32 14.31 14.88
N ILE A 50 -7.51 13.73 14.78
CA ILE A 50 -7.72 12.49 14.03
C ILE A 50 -7.68 12.83 12.54
N VAL A 51 -6.62 12.39 11.84
CA VAL A 51 -6.42 12.64 10.41
C VAL A 51 -6.97 11.52 9.54
N LEU A 52 -7.08 10.31 10.09
CA LEU A 52 -7.71 9.16 9.46
C LEU A 52 -8.36 8.28 10.51
N SER A 53 -9.56 7.76 10.23
CA SER A 53 -10.17 6.70 11.04
C SER A 53 -11.09 5.83 10.20
N GLY A 54 -11.19 4.55 10.56
CA GLY A 54 -12.11 3.62 9.92
C GLY A 54 -11.66 2.17 10.00
N ASN A 55 -12.37 1.31 9.26
CA ASN A 55 -12.04 -0.11 9.20
C ASN A 55 -10.70 -0.35 8.50
N MET A 56 -9.86 -1.15 9.12
CA MET A 56 -8.51 -1.47 8.65
C MET A 56 -8.51 -2.05 7.23
N GLY A 57 -9.39 -3.02 6.97
CA GLY A 57 -9.47 -3.68 5.67
C GLY A 57 -9.91 -2.73 4.55
N GLU A 58 -10.84 -1.81 4.82
CA GLU A 58 -11.29 -0.82 3.85
C GLU A 58 -10.20 0.21 3.54
N ILE A 59 -9.47 0.66 4.58
CA ILE A 59 -8.38 1.61 4.43
C ILE A 59 -7.25 0.99 3.61
N LEU A 60 -6.78 -0.21 3.96
CA LEU A 60 -5.75 -0.91 3.22
C LEU A 60 -6.16 -1.22 1.78
N LYS A 61 -7.44 -1.57 1.56
CA LYS A 61 -7.95 -1.81 0.20
C LYS A 61 -7.86 -0.56 -0.67
N LYS A 62 -8.31 0.60 -0.17
CA LYS A 62 -8.23 1.87 -0.91
C LYS A 62 -6.80 2.23 -1.30
N VAL A 63 -5.84 2.01 -0.39
CA VAL A 63 -4.43 2.24 -0.66
C VAL A 63 -3.88 1.24 -1.65
N ASN A 64 -4.18 -0.04 -1.48
CA ASN A 64 -3.77 -1.07 -2.43
C ASN A 64 -4.26 -0.77 -3.86
N ASP A 65 -5.50 -0.28 -4.01
CA ASP A 65 -6.06 0.04 -5.33
C ASP A 65 -5.35 1.24 -6.00
N SER A 66 -4.67 2.09 -5.23
CA SER A 66 -3.90 3.24 -5.73
C SER A 66 -2.40 2.98 -5.85
N ASN A 67 -1.89 1.89 -5.29
CA ASN A 67 -0.47 1.57 -5.34
C ASN A 67 0.00 1.20 -6.75
N PRO A 68 1.28 1.46 -7.09
CA PRO A 68 1.81 1.12 -8.39
C PRO A 68 1.87 -0.40 -8.61
N ILE A 69 1.83 -0.79 -9.87
CA ILE A 69 2.10 -2.15 -10.31
C ILE A 69 3.58 -2.27 -10.60
N ARG A 70 4.23 -3.30 -10.05
CA ARG A 70 5.60 -3.67 -10.40
C ARG A 70 5.56 -4.80 -11.42
N ILE A 71 6.29 -4.59 -12.51
CA ILE A 71 6.39 -5.52 -13.64
C ILE A 71 7.86 -5.87 -13.80
N GLN A 72 8.20 -7.14 -13.65
CA GLN A 72 9.54 -7.64 -13.93
C GLN A 72 9.59 -8.27 -15.31
N VAL A 73 10.51 -7.78 -16.14
CA VAL A 73 10.70 -8.31 -17.48
C VAL A 73 12.01 -9.10 -17.56
N VAL A 74 12.02 -10.15 -18.38
CA VAL A 74 13.20 -10.99 -18.58
C VAL A 74 14.27 -10.22 -19.35
N GLU A 75 13.83 -9.52 -20.42
CA GLU A 75 14.69 -8.75 -21.32
C GLU A 75 13.85 -7.68 -22.04
N ASN A 76 14.52 -6.77 -22.76
CA ASN A 76 13.84 -5.76 -23.59
C ASN A 76 12.91 -4.81 -22.82
N VAL A 77 13.36 -4.31 -21.66
CA VAL A 77 12.61 -3.36 -20.81
C VAL A 77 12.00 -2.22 -21.64
N TRP A 78 12.73 -1.69 -22.60
CA TRP A 78 12.29 -0.54 -23.40
C TRP A 78 11.13 -0.86 -24.34
N GLU A 79 10.98 -2.10 -24.79
CA GLU A 79 9.80 -2.53 -25.56
C GLU A 79 8.56 -2.56 -24.66
N ALA A 80 8.70 -3.07 -23.45
CA ALA A 80 7.64 -3.01 -22.44
C ALA A 80 7.23 -1.56 -22.14
N VAL A 81 8.21 -0.66 -21.94
CA VAL A 81 7.94 0.76 -21.69
C VAL A 81 7.24 1.43 -22.87
N LYS A 82 7.64 1.14 -24.10
CA LYS A 82 6.96 1.66 -25.30
C LYS A 82 5.49 1.23 -25.35
N PHE A 83 5.23 -0.05 -25.08
CA PHE A 83 3.89 -0.58 -25.02
C PHE A 83 3.07 0.06 -23.91
N LEU A 84 3.61 0.10 -22.67
CA LEU A 84 2.94 0.67 -21.51
C LEU A 84 2.53 2.14 -21.72
N ARG A 85 3.32 2.92 -22.45
CA ARG A 85 2.98 4.32 -22.79
C ARG A 85 1.74 4.45 -23.70
N THR A 86 1.32 3.39 -24.35
CA THR A 86 0.12 3.39 -25.20
C THR A 86 -1.15 3.02 -24.44
N GLU A 87 -1.01 2.52 -23.23
CA GLU A 87 -2.14 2.10 -22.39
C GLU A 87 -2.74 3.30 -21.64
N PRO A 88 -4.05 3.57 -21.81
CA PRO A 88 -4.68 4.75 -21.25
C PRO A 88 -4.78 4.76 -19.72
N GLU A 89 -4.77 3.56 -19.09
CA GLU A 89 -4.80 3.41 -17.65
C GLU A 89 -3.42 3.63 -16.97
N VAL A 90 -2.34 3.73 -17.77
CA VAL A 90 -0.99 3.97 -17.29
C VAL A 90 -0.74 5.47 -17.13
N GLN A 91 -0.43 5.90 -15.92
CA GLN A 91 -0.21 7.32 -15.58
C GLN A 91 1.28 7.67 -15.48
N THR A 92 2.05 6.81 -14.81
CA THR A 92 3.48 7.00 -14.60
C THR A 92 4.24 5.72 -14.88
N ILE A 93 5.48 5.86 -15.36
CA ILE A 93 6.38 4.74 -15.61
C ILE A 93 7.76 5.10 -15.08
N THR A 94 8.28 4.30 -14.15
CA THR A 94 9.64 4.38 -13.63
C THR A 94 10.36 3.07 -13.94
N VAL A 95 11.61 3.13 -14.38
CA VAL A 95 12.41 1.94 -14.71
C VAL A 95 13.52 1.78 -13.68
N GLU A 96 13.59 0.61 -13.08
CA GLU A 96 14.57 0.24 -12.07
C GLU A 96 15.28 -1.07 -12.50
N GLY A 97 16.28 -0.97 -13.36
CA GLY A 97 16.92 -2.15 -13.96
C GLY A 97 15.94 -2.91 -14.88
N ASN A 98 15.61 -4.14 -14.53
CA ASN A 98 14.61 -4.97 -15.23
C ASN A 98 13.20 -4.84 -14.65
N ASP A 99 13.03 -4.04 -13.61
CA ASP A 99 11.74 -3.77 -12.98
C ASP A 99 11.16 -2.47 -13.55
N ILE A 100 9.88 -2.49 -13.85
CA ILE A 100 9.12 -1.32 -14.28
C ILE A 100 8.04 -1.09 -13.22
N VAL A 101 8.05 0.10 -12.63
CA VAL A 101 7.04 0.55 -11.66
C VAL A 101 6.05 1.44 -12.39
N VAL A 102 4.79 1.03 -12.38
CA VAL A 102 3.73 1.62 -13.19
C VAL A 102 2.64 2.19 -12.30
N GLY A 103 2.45 3.50 -12.32
CA GLY A 103 1.24 4.12 -11.77
C GLY A 103 0.06 3.76 -12.66
N PHE A 104 -0.86 2.94 -12.15
CA PHE A 104 -1.95 2.35 -12.93
C PHE A 104 -3.31 2.64 -12.30
N HIS A 105 -4.21 3.17 -13.09
CA HIS A 105 -5.57 3.44 -12.68
C HIS A 105 -6.52 2.38 -13.23
N GLY A 106 -6.87 1.41 -12.38
CA GLY A 106 -7.77 0.33 -12.75
C GLY A 106 -7.86 -0.75 -11.67
N GLY A 107 -8.95 -1.47 -11.65
CA GLY A 107 -9.17 -2.60 -10.76
C GLY A 107 -8.50 -3.89 -11.26
N LYS A 108 -8.72 -4.99 -10.54
CA LYS A 108 -8.12 -6.30 -10.84
C LYS A 108 -8.37 -6.81 -12.26
N ASP A 109 -9.53 -6.51 -12.84
CA ASP A 109 -9.83 -6.93 -14.22
C ASP A 109 -8.97 -6.17 -15.23
N ALA A 110 -8.77 -4.87 -15.02
CA ALA A 110 -7.90 -4.06 -15.87
C ALA A 110 -6.42 -4.47 -15.73
N GLU A 111 -5.97 -4.83 -14.51
CA GLU A 111 -4.63 -5.39 -14.26
C GLU A 111 -4.43 -6.70 -15.04
N ALA A 112 -5.40 -7.60 -14.94
CA ALA A 112 -5.34 -8.88 -15.67
C ALA A 112 -5.32 -8.66 -17.20
N MET A 113 -6.07 -7.68 -17.68
CA MET A 113 -6.06 -7.30 -19.10
C MET A 113 -4.72 -6.69 -19.52
N LEU A 114 -4.12 -5.83 -18.70
CA LEU A 114 -2.80 -5.26 -18.96
C LEU A 114 -1.74 -6.37 -19.07
N LEU A 115 -1.73 -7.32 -18.13
CA LEU A 115 -0.82 -8.46 -18.17
C LEU A 115 -1.03 -9.29 -19.45
N ALA A 116 -2.28 -9.59 -19.80
CA ALA A 116 -2.59 -10.34 -21.01
C ALA A 116 -2.11 -9.65 -22.30
N LYS A 117 -2.26 -8.32 -22.37
CA LYS A 117 -1.79 -7.51 -23.49
C LYS A 117 -0.25 -7.52 -23.58
N LEU A 118 0.47 -7.39 -22.45
CA LEU A 118 1.94 -7.47 -22.41
C LEU A 118 2.44 -8.80 -22.95
N VAL A 119 1.84 -9.91 -22.52
CA VAL A 119 2.17 -11.25 -23.00
C VAL A 119 1.85 -11.41 -24.50
N ALA A 120 0.71 -10.90 -24.97
CA ALA A 120 0.32 -10.94 -26.38
C ALA A 120 1.29 -10.15 -27.29
N HIS A 121 2.01 -9.15 -26.73
CA HIS A 121 3.07 -8.42 -27.43
C HIS A 121 4.45 -9.10 -27.33
N ASN A 122 4.50 -10.37 -26.92
CA ASN A 122 5.72 -11.15 -26.73
C ASN A 122 6.72 -10.53 -25.73
N ILE A 123 6.23 -9.76 -24.77
CA ILE A 123 7.05 -9.23 -23.68
C ILE A 123 7.17 -10.33 -22.62
N GLY A 124 8.40 -10.79 -22.37
CA GLY A 124 8.70 -11.81 -21.38
C GLY A 124 8.53 -11.26 -19.97
N ILE A 125 7.39 -11.60 -19.31
CA ILE A 125 7.09 -11.19 -17.94
C ILE A 125 7.46 -12.34 -17.00
N CYS A 126 8.29 -12.04 -15.98
CA CYS A 126 8.65 -12.98 -14.91
C CYS A 126 8.07 -12.58 -13.55
N GLY A 127 7.53 -11.38 -13.43
CA GLY A 127 6.82 -10.91 -12.23
C GLY A 127 5.83 -9.82 -12.58
N PHE A 128 4.64 -9.89 -11.98
CA PHE A 128 3.60 -8.87 -12.14
C PHE A 128 2.76 -8.84 -10.86
N TRP A 129 2.85 -7.77 -10.10
CA TRP A 129 2.07 -7.60 -8.88
C TRP A 129 1.87 -6.12 -8.57
N ARG A 130 0.77 -5.83 -7.89
CA ARG A 130 0.59 -4.51 -7.28
C ARG A 130 1.36 -4.48 -5.96
N GLU A 131 2.11 -3.43 -5.73
CA GLU A 131 2.84 -3.27 -4.48
C GLU A 131 1.84 -3.23 -3.31
N PRO A 132 2.07 -4.04 -2.25
CA PRO A 132 1.17 -4.04 -1.11
C PRO A 132 1.23 -2.68 -0.42
N GLY A 133 0.06 -2.08 -0.17
CA GLY A 133 -0.04 -0.92 0.69
C GLY A 133 0.10 -1.35 2.15
N ASP A 134 0.89 -0.63 2.89
CA ASP A 134 1.01 -0.77 4.33
C ASP A 134 0.57 0.52 5.03
N LEU A 135 0.39 0.43 6.34
CA LEU A 135 0.00 1.59 7.14
C LEU A 135 1.09 2.65 7.20
N GLU A 136 2.35 2.25 7.06
CA GLU A 136 3.50 3.14 7.00
C GLU A 136 3.39 4.07 5.80
N SER A 137 3.08 3.53 4.61
CA SER A 137 2.87 4.31 3.38
C SER A 137 1.71 5.28 3.52
N ILE A 138 0.60 4.86 4.14
CA ILE A 138 -0.56 5.71 4.41
C ILE A 138 -0.17 6.85 5.35
N PHE A 139 0.52 6.52 6.43
CA PHE A 139 0.95 7.50 7.42
C PHE A 139 1.85 8.57 6.80
N MET A 140 2.82 8.16 5.99
CA MET A 140 3.71 9.09 5.28
C MET A 140 2.96 9.99 4.31
N GLN A 141 2.04 9.44 3.50
CA GLN A 141 1.24 10.23 2.57
C GLN A 141 0.37 11.30 3.26
N ILE A 142 -0.18 10.98 4.45
CA ILE A 142 -1.02 11.92 5.20
C ILE A 142 -0.18 13.00 5.84
N THR A 143 0.99 12.66 6.41
CA THR A 143 1.86 13.61 7.09
C THR A 143 2.66 14.48 6.12
N ASP A 144 3.06 13.96 4.95
CA ASP A 144 3.77 14.76 3.93
C ASP A 144 2.86 15.85 3.30
N HIS A 145 1.56 15.58 3.14
CA HIS A 145 0.61 16.60 2.65
C HIS A 145 0.46 17.82 3.59
N ASP A 146 0.69 17.64 4.88
CA ASP A 146 0.71 18.76 5.83
C ASP A 146 2.05 19.53 5.81
N MET A 147 3.15 18.89 5.42
CA MET A 147 4.45 19.57 5.25
C MET A 147 4.46 20.53 4.05
N GLU A 148 3.84 20.19 2.92
CA GLU A 148 3.71 21.11 1.77
C GLU A 148 2.87 22.34 2.10
N LYS A 149 1.85 22.23 2.95
CA LYS A 149 1.05 23.39 3.39
C LYS A 149 1.81 24.32 4.33
N VAL A 150 2.72 23.77 5.15
CA VAL A 150 3.53 24.57 6.09
C VAL A 150 4.61 25.37 5.36
N VAL A 151 5.18 24.82 4.27
CA VAL A 151 6.19 25.52 3.47
C VAL A 151 5.60 26.68 2.69
N MET A 152 4.35 26.58 2.23
CA MET A 152 3.66 27.67 1.52
C MET A 152 3.20 28.84 2.41
N THR A 153 3.11 28.63 3.74
CA THR A 153 2.70 29.69 4.68
C THR A 153 3.86 30.43 5.34
N SER A 154 5.10 30.07 5.06
CA SER A 154 6.30 30.73 5.61
C SER A 154 6.98 31.72 4.64
N GLU A 155 6.38 32.01 3.49
CA GLU A 155 6.86 33.00 2.50
C GLU A 155 5.92 34.21 2.32
N GLU A 156 5.15 34.58 3.36
CA GLU A 156 4.46 35.87 3.43
C GLU A 156 5.00 36.77 4.54
#